data_8b4b3363e48b51d4efe2f8c9bc21327b
#
_entry.id   8b4b3363e48b51d4efe2f8c9bc21327b
#
_cell.length_a   1.000
_cell.length_b   1.000
_cell.length_c   1.000
_cell.angle_alpha   90.00
_cell.angle_beta   90.00
_cell.angle_gamma   90.00
#
_symmetry.space_group_name_H-M   'P 1'
#
loop_
_entity.id
_entity.type
_entity.pdbx_description
1 polymer ?
#
loop_
_entity_poly.entity_id
_entity_poly.type
_entity_poly.pdbx_seq_one_letter_code
_entity_poly.pdbx_strand_id
1 'polypeptide(L)'
;FRCVYCMSEQMTFLPKKDLLTLEEIAIVCDSFIELGTKKIRLTGGEPLVRRNIMHLIEHLGTHVKKGKLEEITITTNGSQLHKFSDLLFEAGVRRINVSIDTLDPEKFERITRWGKLDVVLNGLDAAKKAGLKIKLNTVALKGINDDELSSMLNWAGEQNFDMTIIEVMPMGDIGSENRLEQYISVSEIYQKLSQQFSLIQSTHQSPGPARYF
;
A
#
# COMPACT_ATOMS: atom_id res chain seq x y z
N PHE A 1 -10.70 4.80 -3.53
CA PHE A 1 -10.11 6.08 -3.94
C PHE A 1 -9.83 6.08 -5.44
N ARG A 2 -9.62 7.26 -6.02
CA ARG A 2 -9.18 7.47 -7.41
C ARG A 2 -8.09 8.52 -7.44
N CYS A 3 -6.94 8.18 -6.86
CA CYS A 3 -5.83 9.10 -6.71
C CYS A 3 -5.41 9.71 -8.06
N VAL A 4 -5.17 11.02 -8.04
CA VAL A 4 -4.88 11.84 -9.22
C VAL A 4 -3.68 11.35 -10.04
N TYR A 5 -2.75 10.65 -9.39
CA TYR A 5 -1.57 10.07 -10.02
C TYR A 5 -1.73 8.62 -10.46
N CYS A 6 -2.85 7.95 -10.12
CA CYS A 6 -3.02 6.50 -10.35
C CYS A 6 -4.08 6.17 -11.39
N MET A 7 -5.24 6.81 -11.34
CA MET A 7 -6.38 6.48 -12.19
C MET A 7 -6.99 7.72 -12.84
N SER A 8 -7.44 7.58 -14.09
CA SER A 8 -8.27 8.60 -14.70
C SER A 8 -9.61 8.71 -13.96
N GLU A 9 -10.25 9.87 -14.04
CA GLU A 9 -11.54 10.10 -13.40
C GLU A 9 -12.64 9.22 -14.00
N GLN A 10 -12.56 8.97 -15.29
CA GLN A 10 -13.49 8.13 -16.06
C GLN A 10 -12.81 6.82 -16.48
N MET A 11 -12.71 5.88 -15.53
CA MET A 11 -12.20 4.54 -15.82
C MET A 11 -13.30 3.60 -16.28
N THR A 12 -13.02 2.87 -17.35
CA THR A 12 -13.83 1.73 -17.75
C THR A 12 -13.32 0.47 -17.09
N PHE A 13 -14.13 -0.17 -16.28
CA PHE A 13 -13.81 -1.44 -15.64
C PHE A 13 -14.25 -2.61 -16.50
N LEU A 14 -13.48 -3.69 -16.47
CA LEU A 14 -13.85 -4.93 -17.14
C LEU A 14 -15.19 -5.49 -16.58
N PRO A 15 -16.03 -6.06 -17.41
CA PRO A 15 -17.24 -6.77 -16.97
C PRO A 15 -16.88 -7.89 -15.99
N LYS A 16 -17.77 -8.19 -15.04
CA LYS A 16 -17.55 -9.24 -14.04
C LYS A 16 -17.23 -10.61 -14.65
N LYS A 17 -17.79 -10.93 -15.81
CA LYS A 17 -17.56 -12.18 -16.54
C LYS A 17 -16.13 -12.35 -17.04
N ASP A 18 -15.40 -11.25 -17.18
CA ASP A 18 -14.02 -11.21 -17.67
C ASP A 18 -13.00 -11.12 -16.50
N LEU A 19 -13.49 -11.19 -15.26
CA LEU A 19 -12.67 -11.18 -14.05
C LEU A 19 -12.66 -12.57 -13.43
N LEU A 20 -11.50 -13.04 -12.99
CA LEU A 20 -11.37 -14.26 -12.22
C LEU A 20 -12.24 -14.22 -10.97
N THR A 21 -12.90 -15.31 -10.64
CA THR A 21 -13.55 -15.53 -9.36
C THR A 21 -12.51 -15.68 -8.24
N LEU A 22 -12.93 -15.64 -6.97
CA LEU A 22 -11.99 -15.88 -5.86
C LEU A 22 -11.49 -17.32 -5.85
N GLU A 23 -12.31 -18.27 -6.28
CA GLU A 23 -11.98 -19.68 -6.41
C GLU A 23 -10.93 -19.89 -7.49
N GLU A 24 -11.07 -19.26 -8.66
CA GLU A 24 -10.07 -19.31 -9.73
C GLU A 24 -8.75 -18.67 -9.30
N ILE A 25 -8.79 -17.55 -8.57
CA ILE A 25 -7.59 -16.93 -7.99
C ILE A 25 -6.93 -17.87 -6.98
N ALA A 26 -7.72 -18.58 -6.15
CA ALA A 26 -7.19 -19.56 -5.21
C ALA A 26 -6.44 -20.69 -5.93
N ILE A 27 -7.02 -21.23 -7.01
CA ILE A 27 -6.38 -22.28 -7.83
C ILE A 27 -5.06 -21.79 -8.42
N VAL A 28 -5.02 -20.55 -8.94
CA VAL A 28 -3.79 -19.94 -9.45
C VAL A 28 -2.75 -19.81 -8.34
N CYS A 29 -3.15 -19.30 -7.17
CA CYS A 29 -2.26 -19.18 -6.02
C CYS A 29 -1.71 -20.53 -5.56
N ASP A 30 -2.56 -21.55 -5.46
CA ASP A 30 -2.18 -22.90 -5.07
C ASP A 30 -1.12 -23.47 -6.03
N SER A 31 -1.33 -23.31 -7.34
CA SER A 31 -0.38 -23.75 -8.36
C SER A 31 0.99 -23.07 -8.20
N PHE A 32 1.01 -21.77 -7.96
CA PHE A 32 2.27 -21.04 -7.72
C PHE A 32 2.93 -21.44 -6.40
N ILE A 33 2.16 -21.71 -5.35
CA ILE A 33 2.70 -22.20 -4.06
C ILE A 33 3.34 -23.57 -4.24
N GLU A 34 2.72 -24.46 -5.00
CA GLU A 34 3.28 -25.79 -5.33
C GLU A 34 4.58 -25.67 -6.15
N LEU A 35 4.68 -24.67 -7.01
CA LEU A 35 5.90 -24.35 -7.76
C LEU A 35 6.98 -23.65 -6.91
N GLY A 36 6.73 -23.42 -5.61
CA GLY A 36 7.71 -22.88 -4.66
C GLY A 36 7.59 -21.40 -4.36
N THR A 37 6.52 -20.73 -4.76
CA THR A 37 6.25 -19.34 -4.36
C THR A 37 6.10 -19.26 -2.85
N LYS A 38 6.87 -18.37 -2.22
CA LYS A 38 6.92 -18.19 -0.76
C LYS A 38 6.14 -16.99 -0.25
N LYS A 39 5.88 -16.02 -1.11
CA LYS A 39 5.21 -14.77 -0.71
C LYS A 39 4.14 -14.39 -1.72
N ILE A 40 2.95 -14.07 -1.24
CA ILE A 40 1.84 -13.57 -2.06
C ILE A 40 1.44 -12.19 -1.56
N ARG A 41 1.29 -11.26 -2.49
CA ARG A 41 0.78 -9.91 -2.20
C ARG A 41 -0.54 -9.71 -2.90
N LEU A 42 -1.56 -9.40 -2.12
CA LEU A 42 -2.85 -8.97 -2.65
C LEU A 42 -2.83 -7.45 -2.82
N THR A 43 -3.11 -7.01 -4.02
CA THR A 43 -3.14 -5.60 -4.43
C THR A 43 -4.17 -5.42 -5.55
N GLY A 44 -4.20 -4.27 -6.19
CA GLY A 44 -5.07 -3.98 -7.33
C GLY A 44 -5.56 -2.55 -7.27
N GLY A 45 -6.86 -2.30 -7.41
CA GLY A 45 -7.49 -1.07 -6.96
C GLY A 45 -7.48 -1.07 -5.42
N GLU A 46 -8.57 -1.53 -4.81
CA GLU A 46 -8.59 -1.77 -3.36
C GLU A 46 -9.03 -3.23 -3.12
N PRO A 47 -8.13 -4.10 -2.65
CA PRO A 47 -8.46 -5.51 -2.48
C PRO A 47 -9.56 -5.75 -1.44
N LEU A 48 -9.62 -4.93 -0.38
CA LEU A 48 -10.57 -5.12 0.72
C LEU A 48 -12.02 -4.71 0.38
N VAL A 49 -12.26 -4.09 -0.77
CA VAL A 49 -13.65 -3.84 -1.25
C VAL A 49 -14.21 -5.01 -2.05
N ARG A 50 -13.38 -5.99 -2.43
CA ARG A 50 -13.85 -7.15 -3.17
C ARG A 50 -14.75 -7.99 -2.26
N ARG A 51 -15.97 -8.25 -2.71
CA ARG A 51 -16.93 -9.06 -1.95
C ARG A 51 -16.32 -10.42 -1.60
N ASN A 52 -16.45 -10.84 -0.35
CA ASN A 52 -15.98 -12.13 0.18
C ASN A 52 -14.45 -12.33 0.08
N ILE A 53 -13.65 -11.27 -0.01
CA ILE A 53 -12.18 -11.37 -0.14
C ILE A 53 -11.55 -12.19 0.99
N MET A 54 -12.17 -12.21 2.18
CA MET A 54 -11.66 -12.99 3.32
C MET A 54 -11.60 -14.49 3.03
N HIS A 55 -12.50 -15.06 2.22
CA HIS A 55 -12.42 -16.46 1.84
C HIS A 55 -11.09 -16.80 1.14
N LEU A 56 -10.62 -15.93 0.24
CA LEU A 56 -9.32 -16.10 -0.40
C LEU A 56 -8.17 -15.95 0.62
N ILE A 57 -8.25 -14.94 1.49
CA ILE A 57 -7.19 -14.66 2.47
C ILE A 57 -7.09 -15.81 3.49
N GLU A 58 -8.19 -16.32 3.97
CA GLU A 58 -8.26 -17.47 4.87
C GLU A 58 -7.72 -18.74 4.20
N HIS A 59 -8.07 -18.98 2.92
CA HIS A 59 -7.53 -20.07 2.13
C HIS A 59 -5.99 -19.98 2.06
N LEU A 60 -5.45 -18.84 1.67
CA LEU A 60 -4.00 -18.61 1.64
C LEU A 60 -3.36 -18.77 3.03
N GLY A 61 -4.06 -18.35 4.09
CA GLY A 61 -3.64 -18.52 5.48
C GLY A 61 -3.45 -19.98 5.88
N THR A 62 -4.20 -20.91 5.26
CA THR A 62 -3.99 -22.35 5.48
C THR A 62 -2.60 -22.81 4.99
N HIS A 63 -2.10 -22.23 3.89
CA HIS A 63 -0.77 -22.52 3.37
C HIS A 63 0.33 -21.94 4.27
N VAL A 64 0.09 -20.77 4.88
CA VAL A 64 1.02 -20.20 5.88
C VAL A 64 1.09 -21.13 7.10
N LYS A 65 -0.05 -21.57 7.62
CA LYS A 65 -0.12 -22.51 8.78
C LYS A 65 0.57 -23.84 8.50
N LYS A 66 0.54 -24.31 7.23
CA LYS A 66 1.20 -25.54 6.78
C LYS A 66 2.69 -25.35 6.41
N GLY A 67 3.22 -24.12 6.51
CA GLY A 67 4.61 -23.81 6.14
C GLY A 67 4.93 -23.87 4.65
N LYS A 68 3.92 -23.97 3.77
CA LYS A 68 4.09 -23.94 2.31
C LYS A 68 4.29 -22.52 1.80
N LEU A 69 3.60 -21.55 2.40
CA LEU A 69 3.70 -20.11 2.15
C LEU A 69 4.31 -19.43 3.38
N GLU A 70 5.26 -18.53 3.18
CA GLU A 70 5.92 -17.79 4.26
C GLU A 70 5.16 -16.52 4.65
N GLU A 71 4.60 -15.82 3.65
CA GLU A 71 4.00 -14.51 3.89
C GLU A 71 2.82 -14.22 2.94
N ILE A 72 1.76 -13.66 3.53
CA ILE A 72 0.70 -12.95 2.82
C ILE A 72 0.80 -11.48 3.20
N THR A 73 0.94 -10.60 2.22
CA THR A 73 0.86 -9.15 2.44
C THR A 73 -0.28 -8.55 1.63
N ILE A 74 -0.79 -7.42 2.13
CA ILE A 74 -1.86 -6.67 1.46
C ILE A 74 -1.38 -5.25 1.25
N THR A 75 -1.61 -4.71 0.05
CA THR A 75 -1.49 -3.28 -0.21
C THR A 75 -2.89 -2.70 -0.29
N THR A 76 -3.21 -1.76 0.58
CA THR A 76 -4.55 -1.20 0.75
C THR A 76 -4.50 0.33 0.87
N ASN A 77 -5.59 0.97 0.53
CA ASN A 77 -5.80 2.40 0.80
C ASN A 77 -6.24 2.69 2.26
N GLY A 78 -6.35 1.67 3.09
CA GLY A 78 -6.67 1.78 4.51
C GLY A 78 -8.15 1.98 4.86
N SER A 79 -9.01 2.32 3.89
CA SER A 79 -10.41 2.70 4.15
C SER A 79 -11.28 1.60 4.79
N GLN A 80 -10.88 0.34 4.66
CA GLN A 80 -11.61 -0.81 5.19
C GLN A 80 -10.92 -1.50 6.39
N LEU A 81 -9.76 -1.03 6.81
CA LEU A 81 -8.96 -1.68 7.86
C LEU A 81 -9.70 -1.79 9.19
N HIS A 82 -10.50 -0.77 9.55
CA HIS A 82 -11.32 -0.80 10.78
C HIS A 82 -12.27 -2.01 10.85
N LYS A 83 -12.63 -2.61 9.69
CA LYS A 83 -13.49 -3.80 9.61
C LYS A 83 -12.73 -5.10 9.55
N PHE A 84 -11.54 -5.07 8.94
CA PHE A 84 -10.86 -6.29 8.55
C PHE A 84 -9.60 -6.60 9.35
N SER A 85 -9.07 -5.68 10.17
CA SER A 85 -7.77 -5.84 10.81
C SER A 85 -7.65 -7.11 11.65
N ASP A 86 -8.61 -7.39 12.50
CA ASP A 86 -8.60 -8.59 13.34
C ASP A 86 -8.70 -9.87 12.49
N LEU A 87 -9.61 -9.88 11.51
CA LEU A 87 -9.80 -11.00 10.59
C LEU A 87 -8.55 -11.28 9.76
N LEU A 88 -7.85 -10.23 9.30
CA LEU A 88 -6.59 -10.36 8.58
C LEU A 88 -5.52 -11.01 9.45
N PHE A 89 -5.40 -10.57 10.70
CA PHE A 89 -4.43 -11.13 11.63
C PHE A 89 -4.74 -12.61 11.96
N GLU A 90 -6.00 -12.96 12.21
CA GLU A 90 -6.46 -14.33 12.45
C GLU A 90 -6.22 -15.24 11.24
N ALA A 91 -6.42 -14.71 10.02
CA ALA A 91 -6.14 -15.41 8.78
C ALA A 91 -4.64 -15.62 8.49
N GLY A 92 -3.74 -15.03 9.29
CA GLY A 92 -2.29 -15.23 9.15
C GLY A 92 -1.54 -14.11 8.44
N VAL A 93 -2.20 -13.02 8.06
CA VAL A 93 -1.53 -11.79 7.62
C VAL A 93 -0.79 -11.19 8.82
N ARG A 94 0.47 -10.79 8.62
CA ARG A 94 1.29 -10.20 9.69
C ARG A 94 1.77 -8.79 9.34
N ARG A 95 1.73 -8.44 8.07
CA ARG A 95 2.17 -7.14 7.57
C ARG A 95 1.25 -6.64 6.47
N ILE A 96 0.97 -5.34 6.51
CA ILE A 96 0.21 -4.62 5.49
C ILE A 96 0.98 -3.40 5.01
N ASN A 97 0.77 -3.04 3.74
CA ASN A 97 1.21 -1.76 3.21
C ASN A 97 -0.02 -0.86 3.05
N VAL A 98 0.03 0.32 3.64
CA VAL A 98 -1.08 1.28 3.59
C VAL A 98 -0.65 2.51 2.80
N SER A 99 -1.40 2.82 1.75
CA SER A 99 -1.13 4.00 0.93
C SER A 99 -1.69 5.25 1.61
N ILE A 100 -0.80 6.18 1.95
CA ILE A 100 -1.13 7.47 2.53
C ILE A 100 -0.07 8.49 2.08
N ASP A 101 -0.52 9.55 1.40
CA ASP A 101 0.38 10.49 0.74
C ASP A 101 0.54 11.81 1.51
N THR A 102 -0.32 12.08 2.49
CA THR A 102 -0.31 13.28 3.31
C THR A 102 -1.08 13.05 4.61
N LEU A 103 -0.76 13.85 5.63
CA LEU A 103 -1.51 13.93 6.89
C LEU A 103 -2.42 15.17 6.96
N ASP A 104 -2.46 15.97 5.90
CA ASP A 104 -3.38 17.09 5.76
C ASP A 104 -4.71 16.60 5.14
N PRO A 105 -5.87 16.79 5.83
CA PRO A 105 -7.16 16.29 5.35
C PRO A 105 -7.59 16.88 3.99
N GLU A 106 -7.31 18.14 3.74
CA GLU A 106 -7.70 18.82 2.50
C GLU A 106 -6.83 18.35 1.33
N LYS A 107 -5.52 18.23 1.55
CA LYS A 107 -4.60 17.63 0.55
C LYS A 107 -4.97 16.18 0.28
N PHE A 108 -5.31 15.40 1.34
CA PHE A 108 -5.71 14.01 1.21
C PHE A 108 -6.96 13.86 0.34
N GLU A 109 -8.00 14.65 0.58
CA GLU A 109 -9.20 14.65 -0.24
C GLU A 109 -8.88 15.05 -1.68
N ARG A 110 -8.07 16.08 -1.90
CA ARG A 110 -7.65 16.52 -3.24
C ARG A 110 -6.86 15.44 -3.99
N ILE A 111 -5.92 14.73 -3.33
CA ILE A 111 -5.12 13.67 -3.95
C ILE A 111 -5.99 12.45 -4.25
N THR A 112 -6.84 12.03 -3.32
CA THR A 112 -7.63 10.80 -3.43
C THR A 112 -8.97 10.99 -4.12
N ARG A 113 -9.39 12.24 -4.31
CA ARG A 113 -10.69 12.74 -4.81
C ARG A 113 -11.88 12.46 -3.91
N TRP A 114 -11.92 11.34 -3.22
CA TRP A 114 -13.07 10.93 -2.38
C TRP A 114 -12.66 10.30 -1.04
N GLY A 115 -11.39 10.27 -0.74
CA GLY A 115 -10.90 9.70 0.52
C GLY A 115 -11.13 10.66 1.68
N LYS A 116 -11.30 10.06 2.86
CA LYS A 116 -11.31 10.79 4.13
C LYS A 116 -10.16 10.30 4.98
N LEU A 117 -9.29 11.21 5.39
CA LEU A 117 -8.07 10.87 6.13
C LEU A 117 -8.37 10.23 7.48
N ASP A 118 -9.38 10.73 8.20
CA ASP A 118 -9.81 10.20 9.50
C ASP A 118 -10.20 8.72 9.44
N VAL A 119 -10.85 8.28 8.34
CA VAL A 119 -11.18 6.87 8.12
C VAL A 119 -9.93 6.01 7.99
N VAL A 120 -8.90 6.52 7.31
CA VAL A 120 -7.63 5.80 7.13
C VAL A 120 -6.85 5.75 8.44
N LEU A 121 -6.77 6.86 9.18
CA LEU A 121 -6.09 6.92 10.47
C LEU A 121 -6.75 5.98 11.49
N ASN A 122 -8.08 5.95 11.56
CA ASN A 122 -8.83 4.98 12.39
C ASN A 122 -8.55 3.53 11.94
N GLY A 123 -8.38 3.31 10.65
CA GLY A 123 -7.99 2.01 10.10
C GLY A 123 -6.58 1.58 10.51
N LEU A 124 -5.62 2.51 10.51
CA LEU A 124 -4.25 2.27 10.99
C LEU A 124 -4.23 1.92 12.47
N ASP A 125 -5.01 2.63 13.30
CA ASP A 125 -5.15 2.34 14.72
C ASP A 125 -5.73 0.94 14.97
N ALA A 126 -6.76 0.55 14.22
CA ALA A 126 -7.32 -0.79 14.28
C ALA A 126 -6.29 -1.85 13.88
N ALA A 127 -5.54 -1.64 12.82
CA ALA A 127 -4.49 -2.54 12.36
C ALA A 127 -3.36 -2.70 13.38
N LYS A 128 -2.93 -1.59 14.00
CA LYS A 128 -1.94 -1.59 15.07
C LYS A 128 -2.42 -2.37 16.29
N LYS A 129 -3.67 -2.16 16.71
CA LYS A 129 -4.30 -2.89 17.83
C LYS A 129 -4.43 -4.39 17.55
N ALA A 130 -4.75 -4.78 16.32
CA ALA A 130 -4.78 -6.17 15.89
C ALA A 130 -3.40 -6.84 15.83
N GLY A 131 -2.30 -6.10 15.97
CA GLY A 131 -0.93 -6.63 15.93
C GLY A 131 -0.32 -6.72 14.53
N LEU A 132 -0.91 -6.09 13.53
CA LEU A 132 -0.36 -6.02 12.18
C LEU A 132 0.83 -5.05 12.13
N LYS A 133 1.93 -5.46 11.51
CA LYS A 133 3.03 -4.56 11.15
C LYS A 133 2.58 -3.69 9.98
N ILE A 134 2.79 -2.39 10.09
CA ILE A 134 2.32 -1.42 9.11
C ILE A 134 3.52 -0.81 8.41
N LYS A 135 3.45 -0.79 7.08
CA LYS A 135 4.36 -0.03 6.24
C LYS A 135 3.55 0.97 5.43
N LEU A 136 3.90 2.23 5.52
CA LEU A 136 3.28 3.29 4.74
C LEU A 136 3.92 3.34 3.35
N ASN A 137 3.09 3.50 2.33
CA ASN A 137 3.51 3.81 0.97
C ASN A 137 3.06 5.24 0.66
N THR A 138 4.00 6.11 0.35
CA THR A 138 3.76 7.53 0.08
C THR A 138 4.33 7.86 -1.29
N VAL A 139 3.48 8.28 -2.22
CA VAL A 139 3.91 8.83 -3.51
C VAL A 139 4.26 10.29 -3.31
N ALA A 140 5.50 10.64 -3.60
CA ALA A 140 5.95 12.02 -3.52
C ALA A 140 5.53 12.79 -4.77
N LEU A 141 4.84 13.90 -4.59
CA LEU A 141 4.30 14.76 -5.63
C LEU A 141 4.84 16.18 -5.41
N LYS A 142 5.71 16.64 -6.30
CA LYS A 142 6.31 17.98 -6.25
C LYS A 142 5.23 19.05 -6.25
N GLY A 143 5.34 20.02 -5.34
CA GLY A 143 4.38 21.11 -5.18
C GLY A 143 3.03 20.73 -4.58
N ILE A 144 2.88 19.47 -4.11
CA ILE A 144 1.64 18.98 -3.48
C ILE A 144 1.92 18.50 -2.06
N ASN A 145 2.78 17.49 -1.87
CA ASN A 145 3.09 16.90 -0.58
C ASN A 145 4.60 16.77 -0.29
N ASP A 146 5.45 17.23 -1.19
CA ASP A 146 6.91 17.14 -1.03
C ASP A 146 7.45 18.00 0.13
N ASP A 147 6.68 18.96 0.61
CA ASP A 147 6.90 19.76 1.81
C ASP A 147 6.61 19.01 3.12
N GLU A 148 5.81 17.94 3.08
CA GLU A 148 5.37 17.20 4.26
C GLU A 148 6.18 15.93 4.53
N LEU A 149 7.06 15.50 3.63
CA LEU A 149 7.73 14.20 3.75
C LEU A 149 8.54 14.06 5.04
N SER A 150 9.14 15.15 5.54
CA SER A 150 9.85 15.16 6.83
C SER A 150 8.91 14.95 8.01
N SER A 151 7.78 15.65 8.05
CA SER A 151 6.79 15.51 9.12
C SER A 151 6.10 14.16 9.08
N MET A 152 5.83 13.62 7.88
CA MET A 152 5.30 12.26 7.72
C MET A 152 6.27 11.19 8.21
N LEU A 153 7.57 11.35 7.94
CA LEU A 153 8.61 10.43 8.41
C LEU A 153 8.70 10.45 9.95
N ASN A 154 8.68 11.63 10.57
CA ASN A 154 8.63 11.76 12.04
C ASN A 154 7.40 11.07 12.62
N TRP A 155 6.22 11.37 12.08
CA TRP A 155 4.98 10.76 12.53
C TRP A 155 5.00 9.23 12.36
N ALA A 156 5.49 8.72 11.24
CA ALA A 156 5.64 7.28 11.02
C ALA A 156 6.54 6.64 12.09
N GLY A 157 7.67 7.29 12.42
CA GLY A 157 8.58 6.86 13.49
C GLY A 157 7.90 6.83 14.86
N GLU A 158 7.15 7.89 15.23
CA GLU A 158 6.38 7.95 16.49
C GLU A 158 5.33 6.85 16.58
N GLN A 159 4.73 6.48 15.46
CA GLN A 159 3.76 5.38 15.37
C GLN A 159 4.41 4.00 15.31
N ASN A 160 5.73 3.90 15.14
CA ASN A 160 6.49 2.67 14.88
C ASN A 160 6.05 2.01 13.57
N PHE A 161 5.87 2.81 12.52
CA PHE A 161 5.57 2.37 11.17
C PHE A 161 6.81 2.51 10.28
N ASP A 162 7.01 1.53 9.41
CA ASP A 162 7.94 1.70 8.29
C ASP A 162 7.33 2.64 7.26
N MET A 163 8.16 3.40 6.54
CA MET A 163 7.70 4.28 5.47
C MET A 163 8.49 4.02 4.18
N THR A 164 7.79 3.97 3.06
CA THR A 164 8.38 3.93 1.71
C THR A 164 7.95 5.16 0.95
N ILE A 165 8.91 5.92 0.47
CA ILE A 165 8.67 7.05 -0.43
C ILE A 165 8.86 6.54 -1.87
N ILE A 166 7.90 6.86 -2.72
CA ILE A 166 7.79 6.35 -4.09
C ILE A 166 7.75 7.55 -5.04
N GLU A 167 8.56 7.51 -6.09
CA GLU A 167 8.48 8.48 -7.19
C GLU A 167 7.17 8.30 -7.97
N VAL A 168 6.57 9.41 -8.39
CA VAL A 168 5.47 9.32 -9.33
C VAL A 168 5.96 8.78 -10.67
N MET A 169 5.32 7.72 -11.15
CA MET A 169 5.69 7.15 -12.45
C MET A 169 5.08 7.96 -13.59
N PRO A 170 5.87 8.41 -14.59
CA PRO A 170 5.37 9.17 -15.74
C PRO A 170 4.71 8.25 -16.78
N MET A 171 3.85 7.32 -16.35
CA MET A 171 3.21 6.32 -17.21
C MET A 171 1.69 6.42 -17.16
N GLY A 172 1.04 6.15 -18.30
CA GLY A 172 -0.42 6.09 -18.47
C GLY A 172 -1.08 7.42 -18.90
N ASP A 173 -2.29 7.32 -19.43
CA ASP A 173 -3.08 8.44 -19.99
C ASP A 173 -3.80 9.29 -18.93
N ILE A 174 -3.30 9.34 -17.73
CA ILE A 174 -3.95 10.02 -16.61
C ILE A 174 -3.42 11.44 -16.55
N GLY A 175 -4.15 12.39 -17.13
CA GLY A 175 -3.85 13.82 -17.01
C GLY A 175 -2.37 14.15 -17.29
N SER A 176 -1.89 13.79 -18.48
CA SER A 176 -0.48 13.77 -18.84
C SER A 176 0.27 15.10 -18.65
N GLU A 177 -0.46 16.20 -18.65
CA GLU A 177 0.15 17.53 -18.64
C GLU A 177 0.84 17.89 -17.31
N ASN A 178 0.39 17.35 -16.16
CA ASN A 178 0.92 17.76 -14.87
C ASN A 178 1.87 16.74 -14.20
N ARG A 179 2.05 15.54 -14.75
CA ARG A 179 2.87 14.51 -14.09
C ARG A 179 4.36 14.79 -14.10
N LEU A 180 4.86 15.33 -15.20
CA LEU A 180 6.28 15.73 -15.31
C LEU A 180 6.58 16.90 -14.35
N GLU A 181 5.62 17.80 -14.17
CA GLU A 181 5.75 18.91 -13.21
C GLU A 181 5.70 18.43 -11.75
N GLN A 182 4.95 17.35 -11.47
CA GLN A 182 4.83 16.74 -10.15
C GLN A 182 5.94 15.75 -9.82
N TYR A 183 6.82 15.47 -10.79
CA TYR A 183 7.92 14.54 -10.57
C TYR A 183 8.98 15.14 -9.64
N ILE A 184 9.37 14.36 -8.65
CA ILE A 184 10.53 14.61 -7.80
C ILE A 184 11.27 13.28 -7.61
N SER A 185 12.59 13.29 -7.84
CA SER A 185 13.38 12.09 -7.72
C SER A 185 13.60 11.68 -6.25
N VAL A 186 13.68 10.36 -5.99
CA VAL A 186 14.05 9.85 -4.66
C VAL A 186 15.43 10.37 -4.23
N SER A 187 16.34 10.60 -5.15
CA SER A 187 17.66 11.20 -4.86
C SER A 187 17.54 12.62 -4.32
N GLU A 188 16.66 13.43 -4.90
CA GLU A 188 16.39 14.79 -4.41
C GLU A 188 15.70 14.77 -3.04
N ILE A 189 14.73 13.88 -2.86
CA ILE A 189 14.06 13.67 -1.56
C ILE A 189 15.07 13.23 -0.50
N TYR A 190 15.93 12.27 -0.83
CA TYR A 190 16.99 11.81 0.07
C TYR A 190 17.89 12.97 0.51
N GLN A 191 18.32 13.83 -0.41
CA GLN A 191 19.12 15.00 -0.08
C GLN A 191 18.39 15.96 0.86
N LYS A 192 17.11 16.24 0.62
CA LYS A 192 16.28 17.08 1.50
C LYS A 192 16.15 16.47 2.90
N LEU A 193 15.85 15.17 2.99
CA LEU A 193 15.69 14.47 4.27
C LEU A 193 17.01 14.35 5.04
N SER A 194 18.14 14.15 4.35
CA SER A 194 19.46 14.06 4.96
C SER A 194 19.92 15.36 5.66
N GLN A 195 19.28 16.50 5.37
CA GLN A 195 19.54 17.76 6.10
C GLN A 195 18.90 17.76 7.49
N GLN A 196 17.90 16.94 7.74
CA GLN A 196 17.13 16.90 8.98
C GLN A 196 17.30 15.58 9.74
N PHE A 197 17.63 14.50 9.05
CA PHE A 197 17.75 13.16 9.60
C PHE A 197 19.13 12.56 9.31
N SER A 198 19.66 11.82 10.26
CA SER A 198 20.83 10.98 10.04
C SER A 198 20.40 9.67 9.38
N LEU A 199 20.33 9.66 8.05
CA LEU A 199 19.91 8.49 7.28
C LEU A 199 21.10 7.52 7.14
N ILE A 200 20.99 6.36 7.75
CA ILE A 200 22.02 5.31 7.72
C ILE A 200 21.51 4.18 6.84
N GLN A 201 22.30 3.81 5.83
CA GLN A 201 21.94 2.71 4.95
C GLN A 201 21.77 1.41 5.74
N SER A 202 20.59 0.80 5.62
CA SER A 202 20.28 -0.47 6.25
C SER A 202 20.86 -1.64 5.45
N THR A 203 21.25 -2.70 6.16
CA THR A 203 21.62 -3.99 5.55
C THR A 203 20.42 -4.80 5.08
N HIS A 204 19.20 -4.37 5.45
CA HIS A 204 17.97 -5.02 5.01
C HIS A 204 17.81 -4.93 3.49
N GLN A 205 17.46 -6.04 2.87
CA GLN A 205 17.18 -6.12 1.44
C GLN A 205 15.82 -6.78 1.23
N SER A 206 15.08 -6.32 0.25
CA SER A 206 13.89 -6.98 -0.25
C SER A 206 14.00 -7.22 -1.75
N PRO A 207 13.29 -8.19 -2.31
CA PRO A 207 13.19 -8.31 -3.76
C PRO A 207 12.65 -7.02 -4.37
N GLY A 208 13.40 -6.44 -5.32
CA GLY A 208 13.00 -5.21 -6.00
C GLY A 208 13.97 -4.04 -5.81
N PRO A 209 13.65 -2.85 -6.34
CA PRO A 209 14.54 -1.69 -6.39
C PRO A 209 14.60 -0.88 -5.09
N ALA A 210 13.84 -1.25 -4.06
CA ALA A 210 13.78 -0.50 -2.81
C ALA A 210 15.15 -0.45 -2.10
N ARG A 211 15.53 0.73 -1.62
CA ARG A 211 16.69 0.95 -0.75
C ARG A 211 16.20 1.33 0.64
N TYR A 212 16.89 0.87 1.66
CA TYR A 212 16.50 1.04 3.06
C TYR A 212 17.53 1.85 3.83
N PHE A 213 17.02 2.77 4.65
CA PHE A 213 17.82 3.65 5.52
C PHE A 213 17.26 3.63 6.93
#